data_2fe50b09056151d84ec43de84ceae540
#
_entry.id   2fe50b09056151d84ec43de84ceae540
#
_cell.length_a   1.000
_cell.length_b   1.000
_cell.length_c   1.000
_cell.angle_alpha   90.00
_cell.angle_beta   90.00
_cell.angle_gamma   90.00
#
_symmetry.space_group_name_H-M   'P 1'
#
loop_
_entity.id
_entity.type
_entity.pdbx_description
1 polymer ?
#
loop_
_entity_poly.entity_id
_entity_poly.type
_entity_poly.pdbx_seq_one_letter_code
_entity_poly.pdbx_strand_id
1 'polypeptide(L)'
;MAKRMTDTDKWKKRFVRELSPQHKLLWFYILDDCNHAGIWEVDIEVASIRVGYELVYDMLPKEFLDKVVIFDNGDKWFIPDFIDFQYGELNPNSNVHKSVIALLNKYKLEGYVKGLQTLPDTVQDKD
;
A
#
# COMPACT_ATOMS: atom_id res chain seq x y z
N MET A 1 -9.01 -10.84 13.51
CA MET A 1 -7.77 -10.05 13.65
C MET A 1 -6.74 -10.55 12.64
N ALA A 2 -6.23 -9.64 11.84
CA ALA A 2 -5.17 -9.97 10.89
C ALA A 2 -3.80 -9.85 11.56
N LYS A 3 -2.90 -10.75 11.20
CA LYS A 3 -1.51 -10.70 11.65
C LYS A 3 -0.64 -10.47 10.44
N ARG A 4 0.35 -9.61 10.58
CA ARG A 4 1.24 -9.26 9.48
C ARG A 4 2.68 -9.25 9.92
N MET A 5 3.55 -9.56 8.97
CA MET A 5 4.98 -9.44 9.20
C MET A 5 5.35 -7.97 9.27
N THR A 6 6.39 -7.68 10.03
CA THR A 6 6.91 -6.33 10.14
C THR A 6 8.38 -6.34 9.74
N ASP A 7 8.80 -5.33 8.99
CA ASP A 7 10.19 -5.18 8.57
C ASP A 7 10.98 -4.56 9.73
N THR A 8 11.78 -5.36 10.40
CA THR A 8 12.55 -4.88 11.54
C THR A 8 13.64 -3.89 11.13
N ASP A 9 13.98 -3.84 9.84
CA ASP A 9 14.97 -2.88 9.34
C ASP A 9 14.35 -1.56 8.90
N LYS A 10 13.02 -1.39 9.07
CA LYS A 10 12.32 -0.19 8.59
C LYS A 10 12.90 1.11 9.16
N TRP A 11 13.39 1.06 10.39
CA TRP A 11 13.95 2.25 11.04
C TRP A 11 15.26 2.70 10.41
N LYS A 12 15.93 1.81 9.69
CA LYS A 12 17.19 2.10 9.02
C LYS A 12 16.98 2.65 7.61
N LYS A 13 15.77 2.52 7.07
CA LYS A 13 15.48 3.01 5.72
C LYS A 13 15.43 4.53 5.71
N ARG A 14 16.06 5.09 4.69
CA ARG A 14 16.12 6.54 4.55
C ARG A 14 14.74 7.16 4.52
N PHE A 15 13.81 6.53 3.79
CA PHE A 15 12.44 7.02 3.68
C PHE A 15 11.82 7.24 5.06
N VAL A 16 11.87 6.22 5.93
CA VAL A 16 11.28 6.29 7.26
C VAL A 16 12.06 7.28 8.13
N ARG A 17 13.40 7.22 8.04
CA ARG A 17 14.26 8.05 8.88
C ARG A 17 14.02 9.54 8.69
N GLU A 18 13.66 9.94 7.48
CA GLU A 18 13.48 11.36 7.15
C GLU A 18 12.06 11.87 7.37
N LEU A 19 11.12 10.98 7.70
CA LEU A 19 9.76 11.41 8.02
C LEU A 19 9.70 12.04 9.40
N SER A 20 8.79 13.01 9.58
CA SER A 20 8.47 13.52 10.91
C SER A 20 7.82 12.41 11.74
N PRO A 21 7.83 12.52 13.08
CA PRO A 21 7.24 11.48 13.91
C PRO A 21 5.78 11.16 13.58
N GLN A 22 4.95 12.19 13.35
CA GLN A 22 3.54 11.96 13.03
C GLN A 22 3.36 11.27 11.69
N HIS A 23 4.24 11.53 10.73
CA HIS A 23 4.16 10.87 9.42
C HIS A 23 4.71 9.45 9.47
N LYS A 24 5.69 9.18 10.34
CA LYS A 24 6.11 7.79 10.60
C LYS A 24 4.95 6.98 11.16
N LEU A 25 4.24 7.55 12.14
CA LEU A 25 3.10 6.87 12.74
C LEU A 25 2.00 6.64 11.72
N LEU A 26 1.73 7.63 10.87
CA LEU A 26 0.73 7.45 9.81
C LEU A 26 1.13 6.33 8.87
N TRP A 27 2.39 6.29 8.44
CA TRP A 27 2.87 5.25 7.53
C TRP A 27 2.65 3.86 8.14
N PHE A 28 3.07 3.68 9.39
CA PHE A 28 2.92 2.39 10.07
C PHE A 28 1.46 2.05 10.30
N TYR A 29 0.64 3.06 10.62
CA TYR A 29 -0.79 2.86 10.78
C TYR A 29 -1.43 2.37 9.48
N ILE A 30 -1.08 2.98 8.35
CA ILE A 30 -1.62 2.56 7.05
C ILE A 30 -1.23 1.11 6.75
N LEU A 31 0.02 0.74 7.03
CA LEU A 31 0.46 -0.64 6.80
C LEU A 31 -0.32 -1.65 7.63
N ASP A 32 -0.79 -1.24 8.79
CA ASP A 32 -1.64 -2.10 9.64
C ASP A 32 -3.10 -2.08 9.21
N ASP A 33 -3.60 -0.92 8.76
CA ASP A 33 -5.03 -0.71 8.51
C ASP A 33 -5.45 -1.08 7.08
N CYS A 34 -4.53 -1.15 6.15
CA CYS A 34 -4.86 -1.52 4.77
C CYS A 34 -5.32 -2.99 4.71
N ASN A 35 -5.99 -3.35 3.60
CA ASN A 35 -6.44 -4.73 3.46
C ASN A 35 -5.26 -5.63 3.06
N HIS A 36 -5.55 -6.92 2.85
CA HIS A 36 -4.51 -7.91 2.55
C HIS A 36 -3.85 -7.71 1.18
N ALA A 37 -4.40 -6.83 0.36
CA ALA A 37 -3.80 -6.47 -0.93
C ALA A 37 -3.05 -5.13 -0.87
N GLY A 38 -2.89 -4.56 0.33
CA GLY A 38 -2.19 -3.28 0.47
C GLY A 38 -3.02 -2.09 0.04
N ILE A 39 -4.34 -2.21 0.02
CA ILE A 39 -5.24 -1.12 -0.35
C ILE A 39 -5.82 -0.52 0.92
N TRP A 40 -5.63 0.78 1.07
CA TRP A 40 -6.12 1.53 2.23
C TRP A 40 -7.28 2.40 1.79
N GLU A 41 -8.40 2.29 2.51
CA GLU A 41 -9.52 3.20 2.32
C GLU A 41 -9.21 4.46 3.10
N VAL A 42 -9.04 5.56 2.37
CA VAL A 42 -8.50 6.80 2.93
C VAL A 42 -9.52 7.45 3.85
N ASP A 43 -9.10 7.67 5.09
CA ASP A 43 -9.88 8.41 6.07
C ASP A 43 -8.89 9.14 6.98
N ILE A 44 -8.55 10.35 6.56
CA ILE A 44 -7.53 11.14 7.27
C ILE A 44 -8.03 11.56 8.65
N GLU A 45 -9.33 11.80 8.79
CA GLU A 45 -9.89 12.21 10.07
C GLU A 45 -9.77 11.09 11.11
N VAL A 46 -10.17 9.88 10.75
CA VAL A 46 -10.04 8.74 11.65
C VAL A 46 -8.56 8.41 11.90
N ALA A 47 -7.73 8.48 10.87
CA ALA A 47 -6.30 8.25 11.03
C ALA A 47 -5.70 9.24 12.02
N SER A 48 -6.11 10.50 11.96
CA SER A 48 -5.63 11.53 12.90
C SER A 48 -5.96 11.16 14.33
N ILE A 49 -7.17 10.69 14.57
CA ILE A 49 -7.60 10.29 15.92
C ILE A 49 -6.76 9.12 16.41
N ARG A 50 -6.57 8.11 15.58
CA ARG A 50 -5.86 6.88 15.98
C ARG A 50 -4.36 7.11 16.15
N VAL A 51 -3.78 7.93 15.29
CA VAL A 51 -2.35 8.29 15.38
C VAL A 51 -2.11 9.25 16.55
N GLY A 52 -3.10 10.06 16.89
CA GLY A 52 -2.95 11.03 17.98
C GLY A 52 -2.36 12.35 17.55
N TYR A 53 -2.47 12.69 16.27
CA TYR A 53 -1.94 13.94 15.72
C TYR A 53 -2.85 14.37 14.57
N GLU A 54 -3.20 15.64 14.53
CA GLU A 54 -4.05 16.16 13.46
C GLU A 54 -3.29 16.14 12.14
N LEU A 55 -3.70 15.23 11.24
CA LEU A 55 -3.07 15.04 9.95
C LEU A 55 -3.85 15.80 8.89
N VAL A 56 -3.13 16.41 7.96
CA VAL A 56 -3.70 17.14 6.84
C VAL A 56 -3.05 16.61 5.56
N TYR A 57 -3.88 16.22 4.59
CA TYR A 57 -3.37 15.64 3.35
C TYR A 57 -2.34 16.56 2.67
N ASP A 58 -2.65 17.87 2.63
CA ASP A 58 -1.78 18.83 1.94
C ASP A 58 -0.43 19.01 2.61
N MET A 59 -0.28 18.53 3.85
CA MET A 59 0.98 18.62 4.58
C MET A 59 1.83 17.36 4.46
N LEU A 60 1.34 16.33 3.75
CA LEU A 60 2.12 15.12 3.55
C LEU A 60 3.29 15.39 2.61
N PRO A 61 4.49 14.94 2.95
CA PRO A 61 5.64 15.18 2.07
C PRO A 61 5.53 14.40 0.77
N LYS A 62 6.17 14.95 -0.26
CA LYS A 62 6.18 14.31 -1.57
C LYS A 62 6.71 12.89 -1.49
N GLU A 63 7.76 12.68 -0.70
CA GLU A 63 8.37 11.36 -0.54
C GLU A 63 7.37 10.33 0.00
N PHE A 64 6.48 10.77 0.88
CA PHE A 64 5.42 9.91 1.40
C PHE A 64 4.45 9.53 0.29
N LEU A 65 3.98 10.52 -0.46
CA LEU A 65 3.01 10.31 -1.53
C LEU A 65 3.59 9.50 -2.68
N ASP A 66 4.91 9.56 -2.89
CA ASP A 66 5.57 8.76 -3.92
C ASP A 66 5.49 7.26 -3.62
N LYS A 67 5.22 6.88 -2.37
CA LYS A 67 5.12 5.47 -1.96
C LYS A 67 3.73 4.89 -2.12
N VAL A 68 2.75 5.70 -2.50
CA VAL A 68 1.37 5.25 -2.64
C VAL A 68 0.87 5.53 -4.04
N VAL A 69 -0.07 4.69 -4.49
CA VAL A 69 -0.80 4.91 -5.74
C VAL A 69 -2.20 5.35 -5.36
N ILE A 70 -2.53 6.60 -5.67
CA ILE A 70 -3.84 7.17 -5.34
C ILE A 70 -4.80 6.80 -6.48
N PHE A 71 -5.94 6.22 -6.14
CA PHE A 71 -6.91 5.82 -7.15
C PHE A 71 -8.33 5.94 -6.59
N ASP A 72 -9.32 5.62 -7.41
CA ASP A 72 -10.74 5.68 -7.04
C ASP A 72 -11.10 7.09 -6.56
N ASN A 73 -10.76 8.10 -7.39
CA ASN A 73 -11.02 9.53 -7.11
C ASN A 73 -10.40 10.00 -5.78
N GLY A 74 -9.30 9.36 -5.37
CA GLY A 74 -8.61 9.73 -4.14
C GLY A 74 -9.10 8.98 -2.92
N ASP A 75 -10.13 8.15 -3.06
CA ASP A 75 -10.71 7.45 -1.92
C ASP A 75 -9.90 6.25 -1.46
N LYS A 76 -8.96 5.79 -2.28
CA LYS A 76 -8.16 4.61 -1.96
C LYS A 76 -6.70 4.87 -2.31
N TRP A 77 -5.82 4.31 -1.48
CA TRP A 77 -4.39 4.30 -1.72
C TRP A 77 -3.92 2.85 -1.78
N PHE A 78 -3.09 2.54 -2.79
CA PHE A 78 -2.42 1.25 -2.88
C PHE A 78 -0.96 1.43 -2.51
N ILE A 79 -0.44 0.51 -1.69
CA ILE A 79 0.95 0.56 -1.24
C ILE A 79 1.70 -0.63 -1.86
N PRO A 80 2.43 -0.41 -2.99
CA PRO A 80 3.15 -1.51 -3.64
C PRO A 80 4.16 -2.20 -2.73
N ASP A 81 4.83 -1.43 -1.87
CA ASP A 81 5.81 -2.00 -0.95
C ASP A 81 5.19 -3.03 0.01
N PHE A 82 3.90 -2.88 0.31
CA PHE A 82 3.19 -3.85 1.16
C PHE A 82 3.20 -5.23 0.52
N ILE A 83 2.89 -5.30 -0.78
CA ILE A 83 2.88 -6.57 -1.51
C ILE A 83 4.27 -7.19 -1.50
N ASP A 84 5.27 -6.37 -1.83
CA ASP A 84 6.64 -6.85 -1.94
C ASP A 84 7.13 -7.43 -0.60
N PHE A 85 6.84 -6.76 0.50
CA PHE A 85 7.30 -7.22 1.80
C PHE A 85 6.49 -8.41 2.33
N GLN A 86 5.15 -8.34 2.25
CA GLN A 86 4.31 -9.38 2.85
C GLN A 86 4.32 -10.69 2.05
N TYR A 87 4.42 -10.61 0.74
CA TYR A 87 4.26 -11.78 -0.11
C TYR A 87 5.47 -12.06 -0.99
N GLY A 88 6.29 -11.06 -1.26
CA GLY A 88 7.31 -11.17 -2.28
C GLY A 88 6.67 -11.29 -3.65
N GLU A 89 7.14 -12.23 -4.44
CA GLU A 89 6.57 -12.48 -5.75
C GLU A 89 5.27 -13.26 -5.59
N LEU A 90 4.19 -12.75 -6.19
CA LEU A 90 2.88 -13.38 -6.06
C LEU A 90 2.82 -14.67 -6.87
N ASN A 91 2.30 -15.71 -6.24
CA ASN A 91 2.18 -17.05 -6.83
C ASN A 91 0.71 -17.34 -7.14
N PRO A 92 0.31 -17.41 -8.43
CA PRO A 92 -1.10 -17.65 -8.77
C PRO A 92 -1.62 -19.00 -8.32
N ASN A 93 -0.77 -19.90 -7.88
CA ASN A 93 -1.20 -21.20 -7.37
C ASN A 93 -1.52 -21.18 -5.86
N SER A 94 -1.16 -20.13 -5.17
CA SER A 94 -1.45 -19.98 -3.74
C SER A 94 -2.84 -19.38 -3.56
N ASN A 95 -3.67 -19.96 -2.69
CA ASN A 95 -5.01 -19.46 -2.46
C ASN A 95 -5.00 -18.05 -1.87
N VAL A 96 -4.07 -17.76 -0.98
CA VAL A 96 -3.93 -16.41 -0.41
C VAL A 96 -3.55 -15.42 -1.50
N HIS A 97 -2.57 -15.79 -2.32
CA HIS A 97 -2.11 -14.90 -3.39
C HIS A 97 -3.17 -14.70 -4.48
N LYS A 98 -4.01 -15.72 -4.74
CA LYS A 98 -5.11 -15.57 -5.70
C LYS A 98 -6.05 -14.44 -5.30
N SER A 99 -6.37 -14.34 -4.02
CA SER A 99 -7.25 -13.28 -3.52
C SER A 99 -6.62 -11.90 -3.71
N VAL A 100 -5.31 -11.79 -3.43
CA VAL A 100 -4.58 -10.54 -3.65
C VAL A 100 -4.58 -10.19 -5.13
N ILE A 101 -4.24 -11.15 -5.99
CA ILE A 101 -4.19 -10.93 -7.44
C ILE A 101 -5.55 -10.48 -7.97
N ALA A 102 -6.63 -11.10 -7.48
CA ALA A 102 -7.98 -10.73 -7.92
C ALA A 102 -8.29 -9.27 -7.58
N LEU A 103 -7.91 -8.81 -6.40
CA LEU A 103 -8.13 -7.41 -6.02
C LEU A 103 -7.27 -6.45 -6.86
N LEU A 104 -6.02 -6.82 -7.12
CA LEU A 104 -5.15 -5.98 -7.93
C LEU A 104 -5.69 -5.87 -9.35
N ASN A 105 -6.18 -6.98 -9.92
CA ASN A 105 -6.78 -6.97 -11.25
C ASN A 105 -8.06 -6.14 -11.28
N LYS A 106 -8.88 -6.27 -10.24
CA LYS A 106 -10.14 -5.53 -10.15
C LYS A 106 -9.91 -4.02 -10.26
N TYR A 107 -8.86 -3.53 -9.60
CA TYR A 107 -8.55 -2.10 -9.58
C TYR A 107 -7.46 -1.70 -10.57
N LYS A 108 -7.02 -2.64 -11.42
CA LYS A 108 -6.01 -2.39 -12.46
C LYS A 108 -4.69 -1.90 -11.88
N LEU A 109 -4.27 -2.54 -10.79
CA LEU A 109 -3.06 -2.16 -10.06
C LEU A 109 -1.87 -3.10 -10.35
N GLU A 110 -2.06 -4.12 -11.19
CA GLU A 110 -1.04 -5.12 -11.43
C GLU A 110 0.25 -4.55 -12.01
N GLY A 111 0.17 -3.42 -12.71
CA GLY A 111 1.34 -2.78 -13.30
C GLY A 111 2.33 -2.23 -12.28
N TYR A 112 1.89 -2.12 -11.03
CA TYR A 112 2.75 -1.61 -9.95
C TYR A 112 3.43 -2.73 -9.16
N VAL A 113 3.21 -3.99 -9.53
CA VAL A 113 3.69 -5.14 -8.79
C VAL A 113 4.65 -5.94 -9.66
N LYS A 114 5.84 -6.20 -9.13
CA LYS A 114 6.86 -6.96 -9.84
C LYS A 114 6.37 -8.37 -10.14
N GLY A 115 6.63 -8.85 -11.35
CA GLY A 115 6.27 -10.19 -11.76
C GLY A 115 4.83 -10.35 -12.20
N LEU A 116 3.99 -9.36 -11.95
CA LEU A 116 2.58 -9.44 -12.30
C LEU A 116 2.24 -8.64 -13.56
N GLN A 117 2.97 -7.59 -13.82
CA GLN A 117 2.74 -6.71 -14.96
C GLN A 117 2.97 -7.39 -16.31
N THR A 118 3.51 -8.57 -16.31
CA THR A 118 3.76 -9.30 -17.53
C THR A 118 2.50 -9.86 -18.17
N LEU A 119 1.37 -9.79 -17.52
CA LEU A 119 0.11 -10.20 -18.08
C LEU A 119 -0.27 -9.22 -19.17
N PRO A 120 -0.28 -9.63 -20.40
CA PRO A 120 -0.54 -8.70 -21.50
C PRO A 120 -2.00 -8.37 -21.67
N ASP A 121 -1.61 -8.83 -21.34
CA ASP A 121 -2.52 -8.53 -21.75
C ASP A 121 -3.18 -8.07 -21.80
N THR A 122 -3.00 -8.32 -21.56
CA THR A 122 -3.50 -7.85 -21.58
C THR A 122 -3.79 -7.21 -21.96
N VAL A 123 -3.56 -7.43 -21.96
CA VAL A 123 -3.84 -6.67 -22.36
C VAL A 123 -4.31 -6.29 -22.73
N GLN A 124 -4.46 -6.55 -22.72
CA GLN A 124 -5.01 -6.12 -23.06
C GLN A 124 -5.48 -5.47 -23.26
N ASP A 125 -5.65 -5.50 -23.30
CA ASP A 125 -6.12 -4.80 -23.52
C ASP A 125 -6.55 -4.44 -23.78
N LYS A 126 -6.61 -4.67 -23.78
CA LYS A 126 -7.06 -4.24 -24.12
C LYS A 126 -7.54 -3.73 -24.19
N ASP A 127 -7.87 -3.86 -24.20
CA ASP A 127 -8.44 -3.25 -24.39
C ASP A 127 -8.66 -2.93 -24.45
#